data_f208607d1d9626f7ed6297a80ac3c162
#
_entry.id   f208607d1d9626f7ed6297a80ac3c162
#
_cell.length_a   1.000
_cell.length_b   1.000
_cell.length_c   1.000
_cell.angle_alpha   90.00
_cell.angle_beta   90.00
_cell.angle_gamma   90.00
#
_symmetry.space_group_name_H-M   'P 1'
#
loop_
_entity.id
_entity.type
_entity.pdbx_description
1 polymer ?
#
loop_
_entity_poly.entity_id
_entity_poly.type
_entity_poly.pdbx_seq_one_letter_code
_entity_poly.pdbx_strand_id
1 'polypeptide(L)'
;MIESRHLGAAVVLTPDGRELRRLGNPAALIYPRSTLKPMQAITVLRSGVILTEEQLVLASASHTGSQRHQDVAASTLAAYGLSVDDLRCPPDWPADSDARRAAEAPTRLAMNCSGKHASFLAACVVNGWPLESYLEHDHPLQSRIRETVVEFTGTELAHEGTDGCGAPVFAMSLVSLATAIQRVVTATAENDPHSHALVSAIRAHAWGLDMPQVAEAMDALGIIAKRGAEGVLIAAAPDGTTVTLKILDGSIRPLLPVGLSLLADAGAIDADAAAAVLASTTEKVLGRGLPVGELRFQLA
;
A
#
# COMPACT_ATOMS: atom_id res chain seq x y z
N MET A 1 -11.37 24.74 20.56
CA MET A 1 -11.75 23.51 21.30
C MET A 1 -11.12 22.33 20.56
N ILE A 2 -10.60 21.30 21.27
CA ILE A 2 -10.14 20.06 20.66
C ILE A 2 -11.31 19.09 20.73
N GLU A 3 -11.76 18.61 19.58
CA GLU A 3 -12.92 17.72 19.44
C GLU A 3 -12.49 16.24 19.42
N SER A 4 -11.34 15.94 18.78
CA SER A 4 -10.76 14.60 18.76
C SER A 4 -9.23 14.65 18.76
N ARG A 5 -8.58 13.54 19.10
CA ARG A 5 -7.13 13.40 19.07
C ARG A 5 -6.74 12.07 18.48
N HIS A 6 -5.72 12.09 17.64
CA HIS A 6 -5.04 10.92 17.11
C HIS A 6 -3.62 10.84 17.70
N LEU A 7 -3.25 9.68 18.20
CA LEU A 7 -1.89 9.39 18.65
C LEU A 7 -1.26 8.38 17.72
N GLY A 8 0.05 8.47 17.52
CA GLY A 8 0.74 7.56 16.62
C GLY A 8 2.22 7.41 16.92
N ALA A 9 2.84 6.56 16.12
CA ALA A 9 4.28 6.38 16.05
C ALA A 9 4.75 6.50 14.61
N ALA A 10 5.96 6.99 14.40
CA ALA A 10 6.57 7.09 13.08
C ALA A 10 8.08 6.92 13.15
N VAL A 11 8.68 6.52 12.03
CA VAL A 11 10.11 6.56 11.80
C VAL A 11 10.39 7.16 10.42
N VAL A 12 11.45 7.93 10.34
CA VAL A 12 12.02 8.47 9.10
C VAL A 12 13.40 7.89 8.91
N LEU A 13 13.63 7.24 7.77
CA LEU A 13 14.95 6.77 7.36
C LEU A 13 15.52 7.70 6.28
N THR A 14 16.81 8.01 6.39
CA THR A 14 17.60 8.69 5.35
C THR A 14 17.82 7.79 4.14
N PRO A 15 18.26 8.31 2.97
CA PRO A 15 18.56 7.49 1.79
C PRO A 15 19.54 6.34 2.02
N ASP A 16 20.47 6.47 2.97
CA ASP A 16 21.44 5.45 3.35
C ASP A 16 20.96 4.51 4.47
N GLY A 17 19.66 4.58 4.87
CA GLY A 17 19.03 3.67 5.81
C GLY A 17 19.23 4.01 7.29
N ARG A 18 19.85 5.16 7.61
CA ARG A 18 19.97 5.60 9.00
C ARG A 18 18.66 6.19 9.48
N GLU A 19 18.34 5.97 10.75
CA GLU A 19 17.20 6.62 11.40
C GLU A 19 17.46 8.11 11.58
N LEU A 20 16.69 8.96 10.88
CA LEU A 20 16.74 10.41 10.99
C LEU A 20 15.83 10.91 12.12
N ARG A 21 14.66 10.32 12.27
CA ARG A 21 13.67 10.74 13.27
C ARG A 21 12.86 9.55 13.77
N ARG A 22 12.55 9.59 15.07
CA ARG A 22 11.69 8.62 15.76
C ARG A 22 10.61 9.36 16.55
N LEU A 23 9.37 8.97 16.37
CA LEU A 23 8.22 9.51 17.09
C LEU A 23 7.44 8.36 17.73
N GLY A 24 7.07 8.48 18.99
CA GLY A 24 6.40 7.42 19.72
C GLY A 24 7.24 6.15 19.83
N ASN A 25 6.62 4.97 19.67
CA ASN A 25 7.30 3.68 19.71
C ASN A 25 7.23 2.94 18.36
N PRO A 26 8.08 3.26 17.38
CA PRO A 26 8.08 2.58 16.07
C PRO A 26 8.68 1.17 16.11
N ALA A 27 9.24 0.72 17.25
CA ALA A 27 9.70 -0.64 17.45
C ALA A 27 8.57 -1.61 17.86
N ALA A 28 7.40 -1.08 18.28
CA ALA A 28 6.23 -1.92 18.57
C ALA A 28 5.80 -2.69 17.33
N LEU A 29 5.41 -3.95 17.54
CA LEU A 29 4.89 -4.79 16.45
C LEU A 29 3.49 -4.32 16.05
N ILE A 30 3.29 -4.20 14.76
CA ILE A 30 2.01 -3.90 14.11
C ILE A 30 1.78 -4.87 12.96
N TYR A 31 0.54 -5.07 12.56
CA TYR A 31 0.24 -5.62 11.24
C TYR A 31 0.29 -4.49 10.21
N PRO A 32 1.18 -4.57 9.19
CA PRO A 32 1.35 -3.52 8.18
C PRO A 32 0.14 -3.41 7.24
N ARG A 33 -0.72 -4.43 7.23
CA ARG A 33 -1.90 -4.53 6.39
C ARG A 33 -1.52 -4.32 4.91
N SER A 34 -2.26 -3.51 4.19
CA SER A 34 -2.02 -3.29 2.76
C SER A 34 -0.69 -2.60 2.40
N THR A 35 0.08 -2.13 3.38
CA THR A 35 1.44 -1.63 3.10
C THR A 35 2.47 -2.74 2.88
N LEU A 36 2.08 -4.01 3.11
CA LEU A 36 2.86 -5.21 2.77
C LEU A 36 2.85 -5.52 1.25
N LYS A 37 1.86 -5.04 0.52
CA LYS A 37 1.59 -5.44 -0.87
C LYS A 37 2.73 -5.22 -1.86
N PRO A 38 3.61 -4.21 -1.75
CA PRO A 38 4.78 -4.12 -2.61
C PRO A 38 5.64 -5.40 -2.59
N MET A 39 5.92 -5.94 -1.41
CA MET A 39 6.69 -7.19 -1.29
C MET A 39 5.93 -8.41 -1.85
N GLN A 40 4.60 -8.43 -1.70
CA GLN A 40 3.75 -9.46 -2.30
C GLN A 40 3.78 -9.41 -3.83
N ALA A 41 3.72 -8.21 -4.44
CA ALA A 41 3.83 -8.04 -5.88
C ALA A 41 5.22 -8.42 -6.42
N ILE A 42 6.29 -8.07 -5.70
CA ILE A 42 7.66 -8.50 -6.04
C ILE A 42 7.77 -10.03 -6.01
N THR A 43 7.18 -10.69 -5.02
CA THR A 43 7.14 -12.16 -4.97
C THR A 43 6.44 -12.75 -6.19
N VAL A 44 5.34 -12.15 -6.63
CA VAL A 44 4.62 -12.59 -7.84
C VAL A 44 5.53 -12.48 -9.07
N LEU A 45 6.23 -11.36 -9.26
CA LEU A 45 7.18 -11.20 -10.37
C LEU A 45 8.33 -12.23 -10.29
N ARG A 46 8.91 -12.43 -9.11
CA ARG A 46 9.97 -13.43 -8.86
C ARG A 46 9.50 -14.87 -9.11
N SER A 47 8.19 -15.10 -9.06
CA SER A 47 7.59 -16.40 -9.40
C SER A 47 7.38 -16.60 -10.92
N GLY A 48 7.88 -15.69 -11.76
CA GLY A 48 7.84 -15.81 -13.22
C GLY A 48 6.56 -15.28 -13.88
N VAL A 49 5.71 -14.56 -13.14
CA VAL A 49 4.50 -13.94 -13.70
C VAL A 49 4.87 -12.71 -14.53
N ILE A 50 4.30 -12.59 -15.72
CA ILE A 50 4.46 -11.42 -16.59
C ILE A 50 3.19 -10.57 -16.50
N LEU A 51 3.35 -9.32 -16.09
CA LEU A 51 2.26 -8.35 -15.94
C LEU A 51 2.54 -7.10 -16.76
N THR A 52 1.50 -6.48 -17.30
CA THR A 52 1.59 -5.11 -17.79
C THR A 52 1.82 -4.15 -16.62
N GLU A 53 2.22 -2.90 -16.87
CA GLU A 53 2.44 -1.92 -15.81
C GLU A 53 1.17 -1.70 -14.97
N GLU A 54 -0.01 -1.55 -15.60
CA GLU A 54 -1.27 -1.39 -14.87
C GLU A 54 -1.63 -2.61 -14.02
N GLN A 55 -1.42 -3.83 -14.54
CA GLN A 55 -1.63 -5.06 -13.77
C GLN A 55 -0.67 -5.16 -12.59
N LEU A 56 0.59 -4.74 -12.78
CA LEU A 56 1.60 -4.74 -11.73
C LEU A 56 1.27 -3.74 -10.61
N VAL A 57 0.80 -2.55 -10.96
CA VAL A 57 0.32 -1.58 -9.95
C VAL A 57 -0.83 -2.19 -9.16
N LEU A 58 -1.81 -2.81 -9.84
CA LEU A 58 -2.95 -3.42 -9.16
C LEU A 58 -2.56 -4.64 -8.31
N ALA A 59 -1.49 -5.35 -8.64
CA ALA A 59 -0.94 -6.42 -7.78
C ALA A 59 -0.51 -5.90 -6.40
N SER A 60 -0.16 -4.60 -6.29
CA SER A 60 0.21 -3.97 -5.02
C SER A 60 -0.85 -3.01 -4.46
N ALA A 61 -2.00 -2.86 -5.12
CA ALA A 61 -2.98 -1.83 -4.84
C ALA A 61 -3.94 -2.12 -3.68
N SER A 62 -4.49 -1.02 -3.15
CA SER A 62 -5.76 -1.00 -2.41
C SER A 62 -6.70 -0.05 -3.15
N HIS A 63 -7.19 -0.48 -4.30
CA HIS A 63 -7.89 0.36 -5.25
C HIS A 63 -9.34 0.66 -4.83
N THR A 64 -9.95 1.66 -5.47
CA THR A 64 -11.32 2.08 -5.17
C THR A 64 -12.39 1.23 -5.81
N GLY A 65 -12.02 0.25 -6.64
CA GLY A 65 -12.99 -0.58 -7.37
C GLY A 65 -13.73 0.16 -8.48
N SER A 66 -13.14 1.22 -9.06
CA SER A 66 -13.69 1.84 -10.27
C SER A 66 -13.76 0.82 -11.42
N GLN A 67 -14.52 1.10 -12.46
CA GLN A 67 -14.63 0.19 -13.61
C GLN A 67 -13.24 -0.15 -14.18
N ARG A 68 -12.36 0.84 -14.33
CA ARG A 68 -10.98 0.62 -14.80
C ARG A 68 -10.21 -0.35 -13.91
N HIS A 69 -10.32 -0.24 -12.58
CA HIS A 69 -9.67 -1.18 -11.67
C HIS A 69 -10.20 -2.61 -11.86
N GLN A 70 -11.52 -2.75 -11.98
CA GLN A 70 -12.16 -4.06 -12.19
C GLN A 70 -11.74 -4.68 -13.53
N ASP A 71 -11.67 -3.87 -14.60
CA ASP A 71 -11.24 -4.32 -15.92
C ASP A 71 -9.78 -4.80 -15.92
N VAL A 72 -8.88 -4.08 -15.26
CA VAL A 72 -7.46 -4.49 -15.14
C VAL A 72 -7.33 -5.77 -14.32
N ALA A 73 -8.06 -5.90 -13.20
CA ALA A 73 -8.06 -7.13 -12.41
C ALA A 73 -8.61 -8.34 -13.23
N ALA A 74 -9.70 -8.14 -13.96
CA ALA A 74 -10.27 -9.15 -14.85
C ALA A 74 -9.31 -9.52 -15.99
N SER A 75 -8.62 -8.53 -16.59
CA SER A 75 -7.62 -8.78 -17.62
C SER A 75 -6.43 -9.60 -17.10
N THR A 76 -6.03 -9.40 -15.85
CA THR A 76 -5.00 -10.22 -15.20
C THR A 76 -5.44 -11.68 -15.09
N LEU A 77 -6.67 -11.93 -14.63
CA LEU A 77 -7.22 -13.29 -14.58
C LEU A 77 -7.26 -13.93 -15.97
N ALA A 78 -7.84 -13.23 -16.96
CA ALA A 78 -7.99 -13.72 -18.32
C ALA A 78 -6.65 -14.07 -18.98
N ALA A 79 -5.58 -13.30 -18.74
CA ALA A 79 -4.25 -13.55 -19.27
C ALA A 79 -3.67 -14.91 -18.84
N TYR A 80 -4.16 -15.46 -17.73
CA TYR A 80 -3.74 -16.77 -17.19
C TYR A 80 -4.83 -17.84 -17.26
N GLY A 81 -5.88 -17.63 -18.08
CA GLY A 81 -6.95 -18.60 -18.26
C GLY A 81 -7.88 -18.77 -17.06
N LEU A 82 -7.93 -17.73 -16.20
CA LEU A 82 -8.71 -17.70 -14.97
C LEU A 82 -9.96 -16.81 -15.14
N SER A 83 -10.89 -16.96 -14.20
CA SER A 83 -12.12 -16.19 -14.12
C SER A 83 -12.32 -15.54 -12.74
N VAL A 84 -13.36 -14.74 -12.61
CA VAL A 84 -13.75 -14.12 -11.32
C VAL A 84 -14.11 -15.18 -10.27
N ASP A 85 -14.58 -16.35 -10.69
CA ASP A 85 -14.98 -17.44 -9.79
C ASP A 85 -13.77 -18.07 -9.07
N ASP A 86 -12.55 -17.89 -9.60
CA ASP A 86 -11.31 -18.35 -8.97
C ASP A 86 -10.88 -17.46 -7.79
N LEU A 87 -11.33 -16.20 -7.74
CA LEU A 87 -11.03 -15.30 -6.65
C LEU A 87 -11.61 -15.82 -5.33
N ARG A 88 -10.83 -15.74 -4.24
CA ARG A 88 -11.25 -16.11 -2.87
C ARG A 88 -11.32 -14.91 -1.92
N CYS A 89 -10.99 -13.69 -2.38
CA CYS A 89 -11.30 -12.50 -1.58
C CYS A 89 -12.82 -12.35 -1.41
N PRO A 90 -13.28 -11.73 -0.31
CA PRO A 90 -14.72 -11.51 -0.11
C PRO A 90 -15.25 -10.56 -1.19
N PRO A 91 -16.52 -10.66 -1.58
CA PRO A 91 -17.16 -9.63 -2.39
C PRO A 91 -17.27 -8.34 -1.60
N ASP A 92 -17.11 -7.19 -2.26
CA ASP A 92 -17.26 -5.88 -1.66
C ASP A 92 -17.90 -4.90 -2.65
N TRP A 93 -18.40 -3.80 -2.12
CA TRP A 93 -18.89 -2.70 -2.92
C TRP A 93 -17.72 -1.81 -3.38
N PRO A 94 -17.77 -1.23 -4.58
CA PRO A 94 -16.78 -0.22 -4.98
C PRO A 94 -16.77 0.95 -3.99
N ALA A 95 -15.57 1.43 -3.62
CA ALA A 95 -15.41 2.69 -2.90
C ALA A 95 -15.50 3.90 -3.84
N ASP A 96 -15.27 3.70 -5.14
CA ASP A 96 -15.51 4.69 -6.19
C ASP A 96 -16.99 5.03 -6.28
N SER A 97 -17.33 6.31 -6.28
CA SER A 97 -18.71 6.79 -6.18
C SER A 97 -19.55 6.48 -7.42
N ASP A 98 -18.95 6.51 -8.60
CA ASP A 98 -19.65 6.26 -9.86
C ASP A 98 -19.89 4.76 -10.06
N ALA A 99 -18.84 3.96 -9.82
CA ALA A 99 -18.95 2.52 -9.82
C ALA A 99 -19.93 2.02 -8.75
N ARG A 100 -19.94 2.67 -7.57
CA ARG A 100 -20.88 2.33 -6.48
C ARG A 100 -22.35 2.58 -6.89
N ARG A 101 -22.61 3.69 -7.58
CA ARG A 101 -23.97 3.99 -8.07
C ARG A 101 -24.45 3.07 -9.18
N ALA A 102 -23.52 2.58 -9.99
CA ALA A 102 -23.80 1.65 -11.08
C ALA A 102 -23.91 0.18 -10.62
N ALA A 103 -23.35 -0.16 -9.47
CA ALA A 103 -23.31 -1.54 -8.98
C ALA A 103 -24.68 -1.98 -8.42
N GLU A 104 -25.13 -3.16 -8.84
CA GLU A 104 -26.35 -3.80 -8.31
C GLU A 104 -26.06 -4.65 -7.06
N ALA A 105 -24.83 -5.17 -6.92
CA ALA A 105 -24.42 -6.02 -5.81
C ALA A 105 -22.90 -5.90 -5.57
N PRO A 106 -22.41 -6.28 -4.37
CA PRO A 106 -20.99 -6.39 -4.12
C PRO A 106 -20.38 -7.50 -4.97
N THR A 107 -19.16 -7.27 -5.51
CA THR A 107 -18.45 -8.23 -6.33
C THR A 107 -17.01 -8.44 -5.85
N ARG A 108 -16.42 -9.60 -6.20
CA ARG A 108 -15.01 -9.86 -5.89
C ARG A 108 -14.06 -8.97 -6.70
N LEU A 109 -14.44 -8.54 -7.90
CA LEU A 109 -13.66 -7.60 -8.70
C LEU A 109 -13.65 -6.19 -8.09
N ALA A 110 -14.74 -5.75 -7.47
CA ALA A 110 -14.82 -4.45 -6.83
C ALA A 110 -14.05 -4.38 -5.50
N MET A 111 -13.76 -5.53 -4.88
CA MET A 111 -12.99 -5.61 -3.65
C MET A 111 -11.58 -5.03 -3.85
N ASN A 112 -11.15 -4.15 -2.95
CA ASN A 112 -9.93 -3.33 -3.08
C ASN A 112 -8.61 -4.09 -3.27
N CYS A 113 -8.61 -5.41 -3.06
CA CYS A 113 -7.43 -6.28 -3.26
C CYS A 113 -7.57 -7.21 -4.46
N SER A 114 -8.60 -7.08 -5.30
CA SER A 114 -8.87 -8.04 -6.40
C SER A 114 -7.69 -8.19 -7.36
N GLY A 115 -6.98 -7.09 -7.70
CA GLY A 115 -5.78 -7.12 -8.53
C GLY A 115 -4.63 -7.93 -7.90
N LYS A 116 -4.42 -7.79 -6.59
CA LYS A 116 -3.46 -8.63 -5.84
C LYS A 116 -3.85 -10.11 -5.91
N HIS A 117 -5.12 -10.44 -5.67
CA HIS A 117 -5.60 -11.82 -5.72
C HIS A 117 -5.50 -12.41 -7.12
N ALA A 118 -5.79 -11.64 -8.16
CA ALA A 118 -5.59 -12.05 -9.55
C ALA A 118 -4.12 -12.37 -9.84
N SER A 119 -3.19 -11.54 -9.36
CA SER A 119 -1.76 -11.79 -9.52
C SER A 119 -1.25 -13.00 -8.71
N PHE A 120 -1.81 -13.28 -7.53
CA PHE A 120 -1.54 -14.47 -6.74
C PHE A 120 -1.94 -15.73 -7.47
N LEU A 121 -3.14 -15.74 -8.05
CA LEU A 121 -3.64 -16.86 -8.86
C LEU A 121 -2.79 -17.05 -10.12
N ALA A 122 -2.37 -15.96 -10.78
CA ALA A 122 -1.42 -16.03 -11.90
C ALA A 122 -0.11 -16.72 -11.49
N ALA A 123 0.44 -16.40 -10.31
CA ALA A 123 1.62 -17.09 -9.79
C ALA A 123 1.36 -18.58 -9.53
N CYS A 124 0.17 -18.93 -9.05
CA CYS A 124 -0.19 -20.33 -8.89
C CYS A 124 -0.24 -21.07 -10.23
N VAL A 125 -0.83 -20.48 -11.27
CA VAL A 125 -0.88 -21.08 -12.62
C VAL A 125 0.53 -21.31 -13.17
N VAL A 126 1.39 -20.29 -13.12
CA VAL A 126 2.77 -20.36 -13.65
C VAL A 126 3.58 -21.47 -12.98
N ASN A 127 3.36 -21.70 -11.68
CA ASN A 127 4.14 -22.65 -10.90
C ASN A 127 3.43 -23.99 -10.67
N GLY A 128 2.22 -24.20 -11.18
CA GLY A 128 1.45 -25.40 -10.95
C GLY A 128 1.01 -25.60 -9.50
N TRP A 129 0.83 -24.50 -8.75
CA TRP A 129 0.36 -24.55 -7.35
C TRP A 129 -1.18 -24.61 -7.28
N PRO A 130 -1.75 -25.23 -6.22
CA PRO A 130 -3.20 -25.32 -6.05
C PRO A 130 -3.89 -23.95 -6.03
N LEU A 131 -4.96 -23.78 -6.83
CA LEU A 131 -5.69 -22.51 -6.89
C LEU A 131 -6.63 -22.29 -5.70
N GLU A 132 -7.25 -23.37 -5.20
CA GLU A 132 -8.28 -23.29 -4.16
C GLU A 132 -7.73 -22.84 -2.80
N SER A 133 -6.47 -23.19 -2.51
CA SER A 133 -5.83 -22.97 -1.21
C SER A 133 -4.78 -21.84 -1.21
N TYR A 134 -4.75 -20.98 -2.23
CA TYR A 134 -3.70 -19.96 -2.36
C TYR A 134 -3.63 -18.95 -1.20
N LEU A 135 -4.63 -18.92 -0.33
CA LEU A 135 -4.67 -18.08 0.88
C LEU A 135 -4.24 -18.82 2.16
N GLU A 136 -4.08 -20.15 2.10
CA GLU A 136 -3.66 -20.92 3.27
C GLU A 136 -2.21 -20.60 3.65
N HIS A 137 -1.94 -20.54 4.95
CA HIS A 137 -0.64 -20.11 5.49
C HIS A 137 0.54 -20.98 5.04
N ASP A 138 0.31 -22.27 4.82
CA ASP A 138 1.30 -23.26 4.38
C ASP A 138 1.36 -23.42 2.84
N HIS A 139 0.57 -22.65 2.10
CA HIS A 139 0.59 -22.68 0.63
C HIS A 139 1.95 -22.20 0.08
N PRO A 140 2.49 -22.83 -1.01
CA PRO A 140 3.80 -22.46 -1.56
C PRO A 140 3.95 -20.97 -1.89
N LEU A 141 2.91 -20.32 -2.43
CA LEU A 141 2.91 -18.89 -2.67
C LEU A 141 3.12 -18.08 -1.38
N GLN A 142 2.40 -18.43 -0.30
CA GLN A 142 2.50 -17.70 0.97
C GLN A 142 3.86 -17.91 1.65
N SER A 143 4.46 -19.08 1.48
CA SER A 143 5.82 -19.36 1.91
C SER A 143 6.83 -18.47 1.18
N ARG A 144 6.69 -18.30 -0.15
CA ARG A 144 7.54 -17.38 -0.94
C ARG A 144 7.35 -15.92 -0.55
N ILE A 145 6.11 -15.51 -0.25
CA ILE A 145 5.82 -14.16 0.25
C ILE A 145 6.51 -13.95 1.61
N ARG A 146 6.43 -14.91 2.52
CA ARG A 146 7.11 -14.86 3.81
C ARG A 146 8.63 -14.69 3.64
N GLU A 147 9.25 -15.49 2.79
CA GLU A 147 10.70 -15.42 2.47
C GLU A 147 11.07 -14.03 1.96
N THR A 148 10.30 -13.48 1.03
CA THR A 148 10.51 -12.12 0.50
C THR A 148 10.37 -11.06 1.60
N VAL A 149 9.37 -11.17 2.48
CA VAL A 149 9.18 -10.22 3.58
C VAL A 149 10.35 -10.27 4.55
N VAL A 150 10.84 -11.46 4.94
CA VAL A 150 12.04 -11.63 5.80
C VAL A 150 13.26 -11.01 5.13
N GLU A 151 13.48 -11.28 3.84
CA GLU A 151 14.59 -10.72 3.07
C GLU A 151 14.58 -9.17 3.11
N PHE A 152 13.43 -8.54 2.79
CA PHE A 152 13.34 -7.09 2.69
C PHE A 152 13.38 -6.40 4.05
N THR A 153 12.74 -6.97 5.07
CA THR A 153 12.74 -6.41 6.43
C THR A 153 14.04 -6.66 7.17
N GLY A 154 14.77 -7.72 6.82
CA GLY A 154 15.95 -8.18 7.54
C GLY A 154 15.66 -8.72 8.94
N THR A 155 14.39 -9.07 9.23
CA THR A 155 13.96 -9.53 10.55
C THR A 155 13.07 -10.77 10.44
N GLU A 156 13.19 -11.67 11.41
CA GLU A 156 12.25 -12.78 11.56
C GLU A 156 10.85 -12.29 11.88
N LEU A 157 9.83 -12.99 11.38
CA LEU A 157 8.42 -12.65 11.57
C LEU A 157 7.89 -13.28 12.87
N ALA A 158 7.58 -12.44 13.85
CA ALA A 158 7.18 -12.89 15.19
C ALA A 158 5.76 -13.47 15.24
N HIS A 159 4.85 -12.91 14.44
CA HIS A 159 3.43 -13.29 14.44
C HIS A 159 2.86 -13.25 13.04
N GLU A 160 1.96 -14.16 12.78
CA GLU A 160 1.21 -14.29 11.55
C GLU A 160 -0.28 -14.17 11.84
N GLY A 161 -1.00 -13.49 10.96
CA GLY A 161 -2.44 -13.30 11.05
C GLY A 161 -3.07 -13.38 9.67
N THR A 162 -4.38 -13.16 9.61
CA THR A 162 -5.15 -13.11 8.37
C THR A 162 -5.65 -11.69 8.12
N ASP A 163 -5.35 -11.14 6.96
CA ASP A 163 -5.81 -9.81 6.55
C ASP A 163 -7.30 -9.84 6.16
N GLY A 164 -7.93 -8.67 6.09
CA GLY A 164 -9.36 -8.54 5.72
C GLY A 164 -9.74 -9.13 4.36
N CYS A 165 -8.77 -9.32 3.45
CA CYS A 165 -8.98 -10.00 2.16
C CYS A 165 -8.80 -11.52 2.22
N GLY A 166 -8.47 -12.09 3.38
CA GLY A 166 -8.21 -13.52 3.59
C GLY A 166 -6.75 -13.95 3.41
N ALA A 167 -5.87 -13.09 2.89
CA ALA A 167 -4.46 -13.45 2.73
C ALA A 167 -3.69 -13.36 4.06
N PRO A 168 -2.63 -14.16 4.26
CA PRO A 168 -1.70 -14.01 5.38
C PRO A 168 -1.11 -12.62 5.47
N VAL A 169 -0.92 -12.14 6.70
CA VAL A 169 -0.26 -10.89 7.04
C VAL A 169 0.69 -11.11 8.20
N PHE A 170 1.85 -10.44 8.18
CA PHE A 170 2.93 -10.67 9.13
C PHE A 170 3.16 -9.45 10.01
N ALA A 171 3.26 -9.64 11.33
CA ALA A 171 3.58 -8.57 12.26
C ALA A 171 5.04 -8.16 12.16
N MET A 172 5.29 -6.86 12.12
CA MET A 172 6.62 -6.26 12.09
C MET A 172 6.62 -4.87 12.73
N SER A 173 7.79 -4.34 13.01
CA SER A 173 7.94 -2.96 13.48
C SER A 173 7.82 -1.97 12.32
N LEU A 174 7.53 -0.70 12.63
CA LEU A 174 7.60 0.37 11.62
C LEU A 174 9.02 0.53 11.08
N VAL A 175 10.04 0.29 11.91
CA VAL A 175 11.45 0.34 11.47
C VAL A 175 11.72 -0.73 10.41
N SER A 176 11.30 -1.98 10.65
CA SER A 176 11.47 -3.07 9.67
C SER A 176 10.68 -2.81 8.38
N LEU A 177 9.47 -2.26 8.51
CA LEU A 177 8.67 -1.87 7.35
C LEU A 177 9.36 -0.74 6.55
N ALA A 178 9.91 0.28 7.23
CA ALA A 178 10.63 1.37 6.57
C ALA A 178 11.86 0.86 5.82
N THR A 179 12.63 -0.04 6.44
CA THR A 179 13.79 -0.70 5.80
C THR A 179 13.38 -1.46 4.55
N ALA A 180 12.28 -2.22 4.61
CA ALA A 180 11.77 -2.95 3.45
C ALA A 180 11.35 -2.01 2.31
N ILE A 181 10.58 -0.97 2.62
CA ILE A 181 10.12 -0.01 1.61
C ILE A 181 11.28 0.78 1.00
N GLN A 182 12.25 1.18 1.81
CA GLN A 182 13.45 1.86 1.31
C GLN A 182 14.19 0.99 0.29
N ARG A 183 14.42 -0.30 0.59
CA ARG A 183 15.04 -1.24 -0.35
C ARG A 183 14.27 -1.36 -1.66
N VAL A 184 12.92 -1.37 -1.58
CA VAL A 184 12.07 -1.40 -2.78
C VAL A 184 12.26 -0.13 -3.62
N VAL A 185 12.19 1.06 -3.00
CA VAL A 185 12.17 2.32 -3.76
C VAL A 185 13.55 2.76 -4.26
N THR A 186 14.63 2.28 -3.65
CA THR A 186 16.02 2.55 -4.06
C THR A 186 16.57 1.49 -5.02
N ALA A 187 15.77 0.46 -5.35
CA ALA A 187 16.19 -0.58 -6.28
C ALA A 187 16.43 -0.04 -7.70
N THR A 188 17.46 -0.56 -8.34
CA THR A 188 17.78 -0.31 -9.74
C THR A 188 17.54 -1.54 -10.60
N ALA A 189 17.50 -1.38 -11.92
CA ALA A 189 17.36 -2.50 -12.84
C ALA A 189 18.49 -3.54 -12.72
N GLU A 190 19.67 -3.13 -12.22
CA GLU A 190 20.82 -3.98 -12.07
C GLU A 190 20.80 -4.80 -10.76
N ASN A 191 20.38 -4.18 -9.63
CA ASN A 191 20.45 -4.83 -8.33
C ASN A 191 19.15 -5.58 -7.94
N ASP A 192 17.98 -5.07 -8.30
CA ASP A 192 16.69 -5.74 -8.14
C ASP A 192 15.69 -5.29 -9.21
N PRO A 193 15.69 -5.95 -10.40
CA PRO A 193 14.85 -5.57 -11.52
C PRO A 193 13.34 -5.65 -11.21
N HIS A 194 12.92 -6.51 -10.28
CA HIS A 194 11.51 -6.66 -9.93
C HIS A 194 11.00 -5.49 -9.07
N SER A 195 11.76 -5.09 -8.07
CA SER A 195 11.46 -3.87 -7.30
C SER A 195 11.50 -2.63 -8.17
N HIS A 196 12.49 -2.51 -9.04
CA HIS A 196 12.60 -1.40 -9.99
C HIS A 196 11.40 -1.33 -10.94
N ALA A 197 10.96 -2.46 -11.51
CA ALA A 197 9.79 -2.54 -12.38
C ALA A 197 8.51 -2.11 -11.64
N LEU A 198 8.31 -2.57 -10.41
CA LEU A 198 7.17 -2.18 -9.58
C LEU A 198 7.16 -0.68 -9.30
N VAL A 199 8.29 -0.11 -8.90
CA VAL A 199 8.42 1.33 -8.61
C VAL A 199 8.15 2.16 -9.87
N SER A 200 8.69 1.75 -11.02
CA SER A 200 8.47 2.41 -12.31
C SER A 200 6.99 2.37 -12.71
N ALA A 201 6.34 1.21 -12.57
CA ALA A 201 4.91 1.06 -12.87
C ALA A 201 4.05 1.93 -11.94
N ILE A 202 4.35 1.98 -10.63
CA ILE A 202 3.62 2.83 -9.68
C ILE A 202 3.74 4.31 -10.06
N ARG A 203 4.93 4.78 -10.43
CA ARG A 203 5.14 6.17 -10.87
C ARG A 203 4.41 6.50 -12.16
N ALA A 204 4.34 5.56 -13.11
CA ALA A 204 3.61 5.76 -14.35
C ALA A 204 2.08 5.69 -14.19
N HIS A 205 1.59 4.97 -13.17
CA HIS A 205 0.17 4.67 -12.99
C HIS A 205 -0.28 4.84 -11.53
N ALA A 206 0.04 5.98 -10.90
CA ALA A 206 -0.30 6.27 -9.49
C ALA A 206 -1.79 6.10 -9.18
N TRP A 207 -2.65 6.38 -10.16
CA TRP A 207 -4.12 6.23 -10.08
C TRP A 207 -4.57 4.83 -9.62
N GLY A 208 -3.79 3.80 -9.95
CA GLY A 208 -4.15 2.40 -9.68
C GLY A 208 -3.82 1.93 -8.27
N LEU A 209 -2.98 2.64 -7.50
CA LEU A 209 -2.38 2.11 -6.28
C LEU A 209 -3.26 2.24 -5.03
N ASP A 210 -3.88 3.41 -4.85
CA ASP A 210 -4.61 3.77 -3.62
C ASP A 210 -5.77 4.74 -3.95
N MET A 211 -6.25 5.50 -2.98
CA MET A 211 -7.29 6.51 -3.16
C MET A 211 -6.80 7.72 -3.97
N PRO A 212 -7.69 8.46 -4.65
CA PRO A 212 -7.32 9.60 -5.49
C PRO A 212 -6.43 10.65 -4.82
N GLN A 213 -6.64 10.93 -3.52
CA GLN A 213 -5.82 11.90 -2.79
C GLN A 213 -4.36 11.45 -2.64
N VAL A 214 -4.13 10.14 -2.50
CA VAL A 214 -2.77 9.57 -2.43
C VAL A 214 -2.13 9.60 -3.82
N ALA A 215 -2.89 9.27 -4.87
CA ALA A 215 -2.42 9.37 -6.24
C ALA A 215 -2.04 10.81 -6.60
N GLU A 216 -2.86 11.80 -6.24
CA GLU A 216 -2.56 13.24 -6.41
C GLU A 216 -1.23 13.63 -5.74
N ALA A 217 -1.01 13.17 -4.50
CA ALA A 217 0.25 13.41 -3.78
C ALA A 217 1.46 12.75 -4.48
N MET A 218 1.29 11.52 -4.98
CA MET A 218 2.35 10.83 -5.71
C MET A 218 2.72 11.54 -7.00
N ASP A 219 1.71 11.94 -7.80
CA ASP A 219 1.92 12.64 -9.07
C ASP A 219 2.55 14.02 -8.87
N ALA A 220 2.09 14.79 -7.87
CA ALA A 220 2.57 16.14 -7.64
C ALA A 220 3.97 16.20 -7.02
N LEU A 221 4.34 15.23 -6.18
CA LEU A 221 5.59 15.26 -5.40
C LEU A 221 6.62 14.21 -5.86
N GLY A 222 6.28 13.36 -6.83
CA GLY A 222 7.15 12.29 -7.32
C GLY A 222 7.41 11.18 -6.29
N ILE A 223 6.67 11.16 -5.18
CA ILE A 223 6.82 10.17 -4.10
C ILE A 223 6.11 8.86 -4.44
N ILE A 224 6.40 7.83 -3.66
CA ILE A 224 5.55 6.64 -3.56
C ILE A 224 4.88 6.67 -2.19
N ALA A 225 3.56 6.58 -2.15
CA ALA A 225 2.81 6.54 -0.91
C ALA A 225 1.72 5.48 -0.98
N LYS A 226 1.52 4.76 0.13
CA LYS A 226 0.46 3.76 0.23
C LYS A 226 -0.05 3.64 1.64
N ARG A 227 -1.38 3.61 1.77
CA ARG A 227 -2.05 3.39 3.05
C ARG A 227 -2.32 1.90 3.29
N GLY A 228 -2.30 1.53 4.56
CA GLY A 228 -2.83 0.27 5.09
C GLY A 228 -4.03 0.53 5.99
N ALA A 229 -4.91 -0.46 6.09
CA ALA A 229 -5.97 -0.44 7.09
C ALA A 229 -5.39 -0.21 8.50
N GLU A 230 -6.26 0.21 9.44
CA GLU A 230 -5.87 0.47 10.83
C GLU A 230 -4.80 1.58 10.98
N GLY A 231 -4.84 2.59 10.09
CA GLY A 231 -4.03 3.78 10.23
C GLY A 231 -2.53 3.58 10.00
N VAL A 232 -2.14 2.80 8.99
CA VAL A 232 -0.74 2.63 8.57
C VAL A 232 -0.48 3.40 7.29
N LEU A 233 0.70 4.02 7.17
CA LEU A 233 1.20 4.64 5.93
C LEU A 233 2.65 4.27 5.71
N ILE A 234 3.00 4.04 4.46
CA ILE A 234 4.35 4.13 3.92
C ILE A 234 4.41 5.30 2.95
N ALA A 235 5.48 6.08 3.00
CA ALA A 235 5.77 7.14 2.03
C ALA A 235 7.27 7.21 1.80
N ALA A 236 7.69 7.31 0.54
CA ALA A 236 9.10 7.40 0.17
C ALA A 236 9.32 8.44 -0.91
N ALA A 237 10.29 9.31 -0.69
CA ALA A 237 10.71 10.33 -1.64
C ALA A 237 11.61 9.75 -2.75
N PRO A 238 11.80 10.47 -3.86
CA PRO A 238 12.64 10.00 -4.98
C PRO A 238 14.10 9.71 -4.60
N ASP A 239 14.62 10.38 -3.58
CA ASP A 239 15.99 10.16 -3.07
C ASP A 239 16.13 8.89 -2.22
N GLY A 240 15.03 8.24 -1.83
CA GLY A 240 14.99 7.08 -0.96
C GLY A 240 14.69 7.38 0.51
N THR A 241 14.56 8.65 0.91
CA THR A 241 14.07 9.00 2.25
C THR A 241 12.69 8.39 2.45
N THR A 242 12.54 7.60 3.51
CA THR A 242 11.33 6.78 3.75
C THR A 242 10.71 7.07 5.09
N VAL A 243 9.40 7.25 5.09
CA VAL A 243 8.55 7.41 6.28
C VAL A 243 7.63 6.20 6.40
N THR A 244 7.55 5.64 7.61
CA THR A 244 6.45 4.75 7.99
C THR A 244 5.80 5.26 9.25
N LEU A 245 4.48 5.18 9.31
CA LEU A 245 3.74 5.62 10.49
C LEU A 245 2.52 4.75 10.78
N LYS A 246 2.11 4.76 12.03
CA LYS A 246 0.93 4.07 12.57
C LYS A 246 0.15 5.02 13.47
N ILE A 247 -1.13 5.19 13.19
CA ILE A 247 -2.08 5.88 14.05
C ILE A 247 -2.77 4.83 14.93
N LEU A 248 -2.72 5.00 16.24
CA LEU A 248 -3.09 3.97 17.21
C LEU A 248 -4.59 3.64 17.23
N ASP A 249 -5.43 4.63 16.96
CA ASP A 249 -6.89 4.45 16.87
C ASP A 249 -7.38 3.94 15.49
N GLY A 250 -6.44 3.70 14.56
CA GLY A 250 -6.74 3.20 13.22
C GLY A 250 -7.22 4.26 12.24
N SER A 251 -7.33 5.54 12.64
CA SER A 251 -7.80 6.61 11.76
C SER A 251 -6.86 6.83 10.59
N ILE A 252 -7.43 7.00 9.40
CA ILE A 252 -6.69 7.31 8.18
C ILE A 252 -6.51 8.81 7.95
N ARG A 253 -7.29 9.66 8.66
CA ARG A 253 -7.30 11.12 8.46
C ARG A 253 -5.94 11.80 8.60
N PRO A 254 -5.10 11.47 9.61
CA PRO A 254 -3.80 12.11 9.77
C PRO A 254 -2.68 11.50 8.93
N LEU A 255 -2.91 10.40 8.20
CA LEU A 255 -1.83 9.64 7.56
C LEU A 255 -1.06 10.47 6.53
N LEU A 256 -1.75 10.96 5.52
CA LEU A 256 -1.11 11.73 4.45
C LEU A 256 -0.53 13.07 4.98
N PRO A 257 -1.27 13.87 5.77
CA PRO A 257 -0.73 15.09 6.38
C PRO A 257 0.55 14.87 7.17
N VAL A 258 0.59 13.89 8.06
CA VAL A 258 1.77 13.59 8.88
C VAL A 258 2.92 13.04 8.01
N GLY A 259 2.61 12.13 7.08
CA GLY A 259 3.63 11.53 6.21
C GLY A 259 4.34 12.54 5.32
N LEU A 260 3.60 13.42 4.65
CA LEU A 260 4.16 14.47 3.80
C LEU A 260 4.95 15.51 4.62
N SER A 261 4.45 15.88 5.80
CA SER A 261 5.18 16.82 6.65
C SER A 261 6.50 16.24 7.16
N LEU A 262 6.55 14.94 7.48
CA LEU A 262 7.79 14.28 7.86
C LEU A 262 8.79 14.20 6.72
N LEU A 263 8.35 13.99 5.47
CA LEU A 263 9.22 14.04 4.29
C LEU A 263 9.72 15.46 4.03
N ALA A 264 8.85 16.48 4.17
CA ALA A 264 9.24 17.88 4.03
C ALA A 264 10.22 18.33 5.13
N ASP A 265 9.96 17.98 6.40
CA ASP A 265 10.87 18.25 7.52
C ASP A 265 12.24 17.58 7.34
N ALA A 266 12.29 16.43 6.66
CA ALA A 266 13.53 15.75 6.30
C ALA A 266 14.26 16.40 5.10
N GLY A 267 13.64 17.39 4.44
CA GLY A 267 14.18 18.03 3.24
C GLY A 267 14.10 17.13 1.99
N ALA A 268 13.33 16.04 2.02
CA ALA A 268 13.24 15.07 0.94
C ALA A 268 12.22 15.45 -0.14
N ILE A 269 11.29 16.35 0.17
CA ILE A 269 10.34 16.97 -0.76
C ILE A 269 10.25 18.47 -0.49
N ASP A 270 9.84 19.23 -1.50
CA ASP A 270 9.64 20.67 -1.37
C ASP A 270 8.47 20.97 -0.41
N ALA A 271 8.71 21.84 0.59
CA ALA A 271 7.74 22.13 1.64
C ALA A 271 6.51 22.90 1.13
N ASP A 272 6.69 23.81 0.17
CA ASP A 272 5.58 24.59 -0.40
C ASP A 272 4.72 23.71 -1.30
N ALA A 273 5.33 22.83 -2.11
CA ALA A 273 4.62 21.85 -2.89
C ALA A 273 3.83 20.86 -1.99
N ALA A 274 4.44 20.37 -0.91
CA ALA A 274 3.77 19.53 0.07
C ALA A 274 2.57 20.25 0.71
N ALA A 275 2.73 21.52 1.09
CA ALA A 275 1.63 22.33 1.65
C ALA A 275 0.50 22.54 0.64
N ALA A 276 0.80 22.76 -0.64
CA ALA A 276 -0.21 22.89 -1.69
C ALA A 276 -1.02 21.59 -1.87
N VAL A 277 -0.35 20.43 -1.89
CA VAL A 277 -1.02 19.11 -1.95
C VAL A 277 -1.89 18.87 -0.71
N LEU A 278 -1.40 19.22 0.47
CA LEU A 278 -2.17 19.06 1.70
C LEU A 278 -3.41 19.95 1.75
N ALA A 279 -3.36 21.14 1.14
CA ALA A 279 -4.52 22.02 1.07
C ALA A 279 -5.68 21.43 0.23
N SER A 280 -5.37 20.63 -0.82
CA SER A 280 -6.35 19.94 -1.66
C SER A 280 -6.79 18.58 -1.10
N THR A 281 -5.87 17.82 -0.50
CA THR A 281 -6.09 16.41 -0.15
C THR A 281 -6.52 16.19 1.31
N THR A 282 -6.26 17.14 2.23
CA THR A 282 -6.63 16.98 3.63
C THR A 282 -8.13 17.13 3.84
N GLU A 283 -8.72 16.15 4.53
CA GLU A 283 -10.14 16.17 4.90
C GLU A 283 -10.47 17.39 5.76
N LYS A 284 -11.51 18.14 5.35
CA LYS A 284 -12.01 19.31 6.07
C LYS A 284 -13.07 18.89 7.08
N VAL A 285 -13.03 19.48 8.28
CA VAL A 285 -14.11 19.35 9.25
C VAL A 285 -15.24 20.28 8.84
N LEU A 286 -16.38 19.72 8.44
CA LEU A 286 -17.48 20.47 7.87
C LEU A 286 -18.67 20.60 8.84
N GLY A 287 -19.31 21.78 8.84
CA GLY A 287 -20.61 22.03 9.42
C GLY A 287 -21.53 22.68 8.38
N ARG A 288 -22.68 22.08 8.06
CA ARG A 288 -23.58 22.51 6.97
C ARG A 288 -22.87 22.65 5.61
N GLY A 289 -21.87 21.77 5.34
CA GLY A 289 -21.09 21.83 4.10
C GLY A 289 -20.00 22.92 4.07
N LEU A 290 -19.81 23.69 5.13
CA LEU A 290 -18.78 24.72 5.24
C LEU A 290 -17.67 24.26 6.20
N PRO A 291 -16.40 24.63 5.96
CA PRO A 291 -15.31 24.37 6.88
C PRO A 291 -15.55 25.06 8.24
N VAL A 292 -15.60 24.28 9.33
CA VAL A 292 -15.79 24.77 10.70
C VAL A 292 -14.65 24.37 11.63
N GLY A 293 -13.70 23.55 11.15
CA GLY A 293 -12.53 23.12 11.87
C GLY A 293 -11.48 22.56 10.93
N GLU A 294 -10.33 22.26 11.48
CA GLU A 294 -9.17 21.74 10.74
C GLU A 294 -8.46 20.62 11.50
N LEU A 295 -7.76 19.78 10.78
CA LEU A 295 -6.82 18.83 11.35
C LEU A 295 -5.47 19.53 11.57
N ARG A 296 -5.00 19.56 12.81
CA ARG A 296 -3.66 20.01 13.17
C ARG A 296 -2.87 18.84 13.74
N PHE A 297 -1.59 18.77 13.44
CA PHE A 297 -0.70 17.80 14.04
C PHE A 297 0.47 18.50 14.70
N GLN A 298 1.01 17.85 15.72
CA GLN A 298 2.22 18.28 16.43
C GLN A 298 3.17 17.10 16.42
N LEU A 299 4.34 17.30 15.86
CA LEU A 299 5.42 16.32 15.84
C LEU A 299 6.25 16.54 17.11
N ALA A 300 5.94 15.80 18.18
CA ALA A 300 6.60 15.90 19.49
C ALA A 300 7.73 14.88 19.63
#